data_625e1d626d26999148fbafed6051e7d8
#
_entry.id   625e1d626d26999148fbafed6051e7d8
#
_cell.length_a   1.000
_cell.length_b   1.000
_cell.length_c   1.000
_cell.angle_alpha   90.00
_cell.angle_beta   90.00
_cell.angle_gamma   90.00
#
_symmetry.space_group_name_H-M   'P 1'
#
loop_
_entity.id
_entity.type
_entity.pdbx_description
1 polymer ?
#
loop_
_entity_poly.entity_id
_entity_poly.type
_entity_poly.pdbx_seq_one_letter_code
_entity_poly.pdbx_strand_id
1 'polypeptide(L)'
;LMRSFVRALEWADTLGLVRLALTRAEFAYLMFPESPLSAPPYSQAPALAWMQYSYSSGTGLERLLNRLGGKPLGFRSLSCSESPVVEGSNRIWKDCTVRFSPPGGSAQTLQLFASIIEREGRYKILSYANAF
;
A
#
# COMPACT_ATOMS: atom_id res chain seq x y z
N LEU A 1 3.04 -8.80 -7.33
CA LEU A 1 3.08 -7.87 -6.19
C LEU A 1 3.02 -8.59 -4.84
N MET A 2 2.00 -9.41 -4.63
CA MET A 2 1.81 -10.04 -3.31
C MET A 2 2.92 -11.01 -2.93
N ARG A 3 3.46 -11.74 -3.88
CA ARG A 3 4.60 -12.64 -3.60
C ARG A 3 5.82 -11.86 -3.11
N SER A 4 6.12 -10.75 -3.75
CA SER A 4 7.23 -9.88 -3.35
C SER A 4 6.98 -9.22 -2.00
N PHE A 5 5.73 -8.79 -1.75
CA PHE A 5 5.34 -8.20 -0.47
C PHE A 5 5.53 -9.21 0.68
N VAL A 6 4.98 -10.41 0.54
CA VAL A 6 5.08 -11.45 1.58
C VAL A 6 6.52 -11.79 1.86
N ARG A 7 7.32 -11.97 0.82
CA ARG A 7 8.75 -12.30 0.96
C ARG A 7 9.51 -11.20 1.68
N ALA A 8 9.31 -9.95 1.28
CA ALA A 8 9.98 -8.82 1.90
C ALA A 8 9.58 -8.67 3.38
N LEU A 9 8.31 -8.88 3.70
CA LEU A 9 7.82 -8.79 5.07
C LEU A 9 8.41 -9.91 5.93
N GLU A 10 8.40 -11.14 5.45
CA GLU A 10 8.93 -12.29 6.20
C GLU A 10 10.43 -12.18 6.47
N TRP A 11 11.17 -11.50 5.61
CA TRP A 11 12.59 -11.26 5.77
C TRP A 11 12.91 -9.93 6.46
N ALA A 12 11.89 -9.16 6.88
CA ALA A 12 12.03 -7.82 7.41
C ALA A 12 12.88 -6.92 6.48
N ASP A 13 12.70 -7.09 5.17
CA ASP A 13 13.39 -6.33 4.14
C ASP A 13 12.70 -4.98 3.95
N THR A 14 13.07 -4.02 4.78
CA THR A 14 12.48 -2.67 4.77
C THR A 14 12.62 -2.02 3.39
N LEU A 15 13.79 -2.11 2.79
CA LEU A 15 14.05 -1.51 1.48
C LEU A 15 13.20 -2.17 0.39
N GLY A 16 13.05 -3.48 0.44
CA GLY A 16 12.18 -4.22 -0.47
C GLY A 16 10.73 -3.76 -0.35
N LEU A 17 10.23 -3.57 0.86
CA LEU A 17 8.87 -3.06 1.08
C LEU A 17 8.71 -1.63 0.58
N VAL A 18 9.69 -0.77 0.81
CA VAL A 18 9.66 0.62 0.30
C VAL A 18 9.57 0.63 -1.23
N ARG A 19 10.30 -0.25 -1.90
CA ARG A 19 10.30 -0.33 -3.36
C ARG A 19 8.98 -0.81 -3.97
N LEU A 20 8.15 -1.50 -3.20
CA LEU A 20 6.84 -1.94 -3.64
C LEU A 20 5.78 -0.83 -3.57
N ALA A 21 6.06 0.26 -2.89
CA ALA A 21 5.18 1.41 -2.79
C ALA A 21 5.57 2.49 -3.80
N LEU A 22 4.68 3.48 -3.98
CA LEU A 22 4.97 4.61 -4.86
C LEU A 22 6.19 5.37 -4.40
N THR A 23 7.08 5.67 -5.33
CA THR A 23 8.17 6.61 -5.10
C THR A 23 7.64 8.05 -5.12
N ARG A 24 8.45 8.99 -4.64
CA ARG A 24 8.11 10.41 -4.69
C ARG A 24 7.85 10.88 -6.13
N ALA A 25 8.68 10.44 -7.07
CA ALA A 25 8.52 10.79 -8.47
C ALA A 25 7.23 10.22 -9.07
N GLU A 26 6.91 8.97 -8.79
CA GLU A 26 5.67 8.34 -9.25
C GLU A 26 4.46 9.06 -8.67
N PHE A 27 4.49 9.42 -7.41
CA PHE A 27 3.43 10.20 -6.79
C PHE A 27 3.24 11.53 -7.51
N ALA A 28 4.33 12.28 -7.70
CA ALA A 28 4.28 13.62 -8.26
C ALA A 28 3.83 13.65 -9.72
N TYR A 29 4.28 12.68 -10.52
CA TYR A 29 4.06 12.72 -11.97
C TYR A 29 2.96 11.79 -12.46
N LEU A 30 2.65 10.71 -11.74
CA LEU A 30 1.70 9.72 -12.20
C LEU A 30 0.41 9.69 -11.38
N MET A 31 0.48 9.87 -10.09
CA MET A 31 -0.69 9.73 -9.21
C MET A 31 -1.36 11.06 -8.90
N PHE A 32 -0.60 12.03 -8.39
CA PHE A 32 -1.17 13.29 -7.91
C PHE A 32 -1.87 14.09 -9.00
N PRO A 33 -1.32 14.25 -10.23
CA PRO A 33 -1.99 15.06 -11.26
C PRO A 33 -3.35 14.53 -11.68
N GLU A 34 -3.59 13.23 -11.55
CA GLU A 34 -4.85 12.58 -11.89
C GLU A 34 -5.75 12.37 -10.67
N SER A 35 -5.31 12.80 -9.50
CA SER A 35 -6.05 12.73 -8.24
C SER A 35 -6.99 13.93 -8.08
N PRO A 36 -8.15 13.76 -7.43
CA PRO A 36 -9.04 14.88 -7.08
C PRO A 36 -8.36 15.99 -6.26
N LEU A 37 -7.30 15.66 -5.52
CA LEU A 37 -6.57 16.63 -4.71
C LEU A 37 -5.88 17.72 -5.52
N SER A 38 -5.58 17.46 -6.79
CA SER A 38 -4.94 18.43 -7.68
C SER A 38 -5.91 19.42 -8.30
N ALA A 39 -7.22 19.17 -8.17
CA ALA A 39 -8.27 19.95 -8.79
C ALA A 39 -9.14 20.69 -7.77
N PRO A 40 -9.87 21.76 -8.16
CA PRO A 40 -10.82 22.40 -7.27
C PRO A 40 -11.86 21.40 -6.74
N PRO A 41 -12.34 21.56 -5.50
CA PRO A 41 -12.03 22.64 -4.56
C PRO A 41 -10.73 22.46 -3.77
N TYR A 42 -10.06 21.33 -3.92
CA TYR A 42 -8.89 21.01 -3.10
C TYR A 42 -7.65 21.76 -3.54
N SER A 43 -7.30 21.69 -4.84
CA SER A 43 -6.13 22.35 -5.43
C SER A 43 -4.90 22.32 -4.51
N GLN A 44 -4.65 21.15 -3.93
CA GLN A 44 -3.62 21.00 -2.91
C GLN A 44 -2.23 21.11 -3.54
N ALA A 45 -1.27 21.68 -2.78
CA ALA A 45 0.12 21.72 -3.23
C ALA A 45 0.72 20.31 -3.27
N PRO A 46 1.40 19.92 -4.35
CA PRO A 46 1.98 18.58 -4.47
C PRO A 46 2.91 18.20 -3.32
N ALA A 47 3.73 19.14 -2.85
CA ALA A 47 4.66 18.89 -1.75
C ALA A 47 3.94 18.59 -0.44
N LEU A 48 2.83 19.29 -0.16
CA LEU A 48 2.02 19.04 1.03
C LEU A 48 1.32 17.68 0.94
N ALA A 49 0.75 17.36 -0.21
CA ALA A 49 0.11 16.07 -0.44
C ALA A 49 1.11 14.92 -0.26
N TRP A 50 2.31 15.05 -0.79
CA TRP A 50 3.37 14.05 -0.60
C TRP A 50 3.77 13.89 0.86
N MET A 51 3.91 15.00 1.59
CA MET A 51 4.29 14.97 3.00
C MET A 51 3.25 14.19 3.83
N GLN A 52 1.98 14.47 3.63
CA GLN A 52 0.90 13.77 4.31
C GLN A 52 0.86 12.29 3.95
N TYR A 53 0.96 12.00 2.67
CA TYR A 53 0.97 10.63 2.14
C TYR A 53 2.15 9.83 2.70
N SER A 54 3.36 10.36 2.58
CA SER A 54 4.56 9.65 3.00
C SER A 54 4.65 9.45 4.51
N TYR A 55 4.13 10.39 5.29
CA TYR A 55 4.07 10.25 6.73
C TYR A 55 3.16 9.09 7.14
N SER A 56 1.95 9.04 6.61
CA SER A 56 1.00 7.97 6.92
C SER A 56 1.51 6.60 6.46
N SER A 57 2.11 6.56 5.28
CA SER A 57 2.69 5.33 4.73
C SER A 57 3.88 4.86 5.57
N GLY A 58 4.76 5.77 5.97
CA GLY A 58 5.92 5.44 6.81
C GLY A 58 5.52 4.92 8.18
N THR A 59 4.54 5.53 8.82
CA THR A 59 4.01 5.09 10.11
C THR A 59 3.39 3.70 10.00
N GLY A 60 2.64 3.44 8.94
CA GLY A 60 2.04 2.14 8.69
C GLY A 60 3.09 1.06 8.43
N LEU A 61 4.12 1.38 7.67
CA LEU A 61 5.21 0.45 7.39
C LEU A 61 5.97 0.08 8.67
N GLU A 62 6.24 1.04 9.52
CA GLU A 62 6.90 0.80 10.81
C GLU A 62 6.07 -0.14 11.69
N ARG A 63 4.76 0.10 11.78
CA ARG A 63 3.84 -0.76 12.52
C ARG A 63 3.83 -2.19 11.97
N LEU A 64 3.78 -2.31 10.64
CA LEU A 64 3.77 -3.60 9.95
C LEU A 64 5.03 -4.41 10.27
N LEU A 65 6.20 -3.77 10.17
CA LEU A 65 7.48 -4.42 10.47
C LEU A 65 7.60 -4.81 11.92
N ASN A 66 7.17 -3.94 12.83
CA ASN A 66 7.25 -4.21 14.27
C ASN A 66 6.37 -5.40 14.69
N ARG A 67 5.22 -5.55 14.05
CA ARG A 67 4.26 -6.60 14.44
C ARG A 67 4.46 -7.91 13.69
N LEU A 68 4.78 -7.85 12.41
CA LEU A 68 4.77 -9.02 11.54
C LEU A 68 6.09 -9.27 10.81
N GLY A 69 7.02 -8.32 10.85
CA GLY A 69 8.29 -8.45 10.14
C GLY A 69 9.20 -9.53 10.70
N GLY A 70 9.93 -10.22 9.81
CA GLY A 70 10.92 -11.21 10.19
C GLY A 70 10.36 -12.56 10.64
N LYS A 71 9.09 -12.83 10.34
CA LYS A 71 8.41 -14.06 10.73
C LYS A 71 7.65 -14.64 9.53
N PRO A 72 7.49 -15.98 9.48
CA PRO A 72 6.59 -16.58 8.49
C PRO A 72 5.18 -16.03 8.65
N LEU A 73 4.60 -15.53 7.56
CA LEU A 73 3.26 -14.95 7.57
C LEU A 73 2.17 -16.02 7.42
N GLY A 74 2.43 -17.04 6.60
CA GLY A 74 1.40 -18.01 6.26
C GLY A 74 0.32 -17.40 5.37
N PHE A 75 0.73 -16.66 4.35
CA PHE A 75 -0.17 -15.95 3.43
C PHE A 75 -1.19 -16.90 2.81
N ARG A 76 -2.46 -16.49 2.80
CA ARG A 76 -3.58 -17.22 2.21
C ARG A 76 -4.18 -16.49 1.00
N SER A 77 -4.64 -15.27 1.21
CA SER A 77 -5.33 -14.53 0.15
C SER A 77 -5.29 -13.03 0.37
N LEU A 78 -5.50 -12.30 -0.71
CA LEU A 78 -5.70 -10.86 -0.73
C LEU A 78 -7.12 -10.59 -1.23
N SER A 79 -7.81 -9.66 -0.58
CA SER A 79 -9.13 -9.19 -1.01
C SER A 79 -9.17 -7.68 -0.94
N CYS A 80 -9.59 -7.04 -2.02
CA CYS A 80 -9.81 -5.60 -2.08
C CYS A 80 -11.25 -5.34 -2.50
N SER A 81 -11.63 -4.06 -2.67
CA SER A 81 -12.94 -3.69 -3.19
C SER A 81 -13.24 -4.38 -4.52
N GLU A 82 -14.52 -4.64 -4.81
CA GLU A 82 -14.95 -5.34 -6.05
C GLU A 82 -14.54 -4.58 -7.31
N SER A 83 -14.60 -3.25 -7.24
CA SER A 83 -14.28 -2.39 -8.38
C SER A 83 -13.22 -1.37 -7.97
N PRO A 84 -12.27 -1.06 -8.85
CA PRO A 84 -11.30 0.00 -8.56
C PRO A 84 -11.95 1.38 -8.71
N VAL A 85 -11.37 2.35 -8.01
CA VAL A 85 -11.62 3.76 -8.28
C VAL A 85 -10.72 4.16 -9.45
N VAL A 86 -11.31 4.73 -10.49
CA VAL A 86 -10.55 5.16 -11.66
C VAL A 86 -10.23 6.65 -11.53
N GLU A 87 -8.94 6.99 -11.58
CA GLU A 87 -8.45 8.37 -11.57
C GLU A 87 -7.50 8.53 -12.75
N GLY A 88 -8.06 8.97 -13.89
CA GLY A 88 -7.31 9.04 -15.13
C GLY A 88 -6.83 7.67 -15.59
N SER A 89 -5.53 7.52 -15.76
CA SER A 89 -4.91 6.25 -16.16
C SER A 89 -4.65 5.30 -14.98
N ASN A 90 -4.98 5.73 -13.77
CA ASN A 90 -4.75 4.94 -12.57
C ASN A 90 -6.02 4.22 -12.14
N ARG A 91 -5.87 2.99 -11.69
CA ARG A 91 -6.92 2.21 -11.01
C ARG A 91 -6.48 1.95 -9.59
N ILE A 92 -7.31 2.34 -8.63
CA ILE A 92 -7.00 2.21 -7.22
C ILE A 92 -7.97 1.22 -6.59
N TRP A 93 -7.42 0.10 -6.12
CA TRP A 93 -8.15 -0.94 -5.42
C TRP A 93 -8.07 -0.66 -3.92
N LYS A 94 -9.20 -0.32 -3.31
CA LYS A 94 -9.29 0.10 -1.91
C LYS A 94 -9.71 -1.05 -0.99
N ASP A 95 -9.68 -0.78 0.31
CA ASP A 95 -10.14 -1.69 1.35
C ASP A 95 -9.49 -3.08 1.23
N CYS A 96 -8.19 -3.09 0.99
CA CYS A 96 -7.44 -4.32 0.85
C CYS A 96 -7.20 -4.96 2.20
N THR A 97 -7.55 -6.26 2.30
CA THR A 97 -7.26 -7.06 3.48
C THR A 97 -6.48 -8.30 3.08
N VAL A 98 -5.59 -8.73 3.96
CA VAL A 98 -4.77 -9.93 3.77
C VAL A 98 -5.21 -10.98 4.78
N ARG A 99 -5.53 -12.16 4.27
CA ARG A 99 -5.79 -13.32 5.12
C ARG A 99 -4.52 -14.14 5.23
N PHE A 100 -4.12 -14.46 6.46
CA PHE A 100 -2.91 -15.20 6.72
C PHE A 100 -3.07 -16.06 7.98
N SER A 101 -2.26 -17.09 8.06
CA SER A 101 -2.28 -18.04 9.19
C SER A 101 -0.84 -18.36 9.57
N PRO A 102 -0.26 -17.66 10.55
CA PRO A 102 1.12 -17.93 10.99
C PRO A 102 1.26 -19.34 11.52
N PRO A 103 2.43 -19.98 11.39
CA PRO A 103 2.68 -21.28 11.99
C PRO A 103 2.40 -21.26 13.49
N GLY A 104 1.56 -22.19 13.97
CA GLY A 104 1.15 -22.26 15.36
C GLY A 104 0.13 -21.23 15.81
N GLY A 105 -0.31 -20.35 14.90
CA GLY A 105 -1.32 -19.34 15.17
C GLY A 105 -2.63 -19.61 14.44
N SER A 106 -3.66 -18.85 14.81
CA SER A 106 -4.95 -18.90 14.15
C SER A 106 -4.98 -18.02 12.89
N ALA A 107 -5.92 -18.31 12.00
CA ALA A 107 -6.14 -17.49 10.81
C ALA A 107 -6.59 -16.07 11.20
N GLN A 108 -6.03 -15.08 10.53
CA GLN A 108 -6.34 -13.68 10.72
C GLN A 108 -6.62 -13.00 9.39
N THR A 109 -7.43 -11.95 9.43
CA THR A 109 -7.66 -11.08 8.27
C THR A 109 -7.45 -9.65 8.72
N LEU A 110 -6.41 -8.99 8.21
CA LEU A 110 -6.01 -7.66 8.63
C LEU A 110 -5.71 -6.77 7.43
N GLN A 111 -5.88 -5.48 7.63
CA GLN A 111 -5.48 -4.47 6.66
C GLN A 111 -3.99 -4.13 6.87
N LEU A 112 -3.13 -4.82 6.16
CA LEU A 112 -1.68 -4.64 6.28
C LEU A 112 -1.18 -3.42 5.51
N PHE A 113 -1.91 -3.01 4.49
CA PHE A 113 -1.70 -1.79 3.71
C PHE A 113 -3.05 -1.27 3.23
N ALA A 114 -3.10 0.01 2.82
CA ALA A 114 -4.39 0.65 2.53
C ALA A 114 -4.98 0.24 1.18
N SER A 115 -4.18 0.32 0.13
CA SER A 115 -4.69 0.12 -1.23
C SER A 115 -3.58 -0.22 -2.20
N ILE A 116 -4.00 -0.70 -3.38
CA ILE A 116 -3.11 -1.04 -4.49
C ILE A 116 -3.44 -0.12 -5.66
N ILE A 117 -2.43 0.43 -6.30
CA ILE A 117 -2.57 1.22 -7.52
C ILE A 117 -2.06 0.42 -8.72
N GLU A 118 -2.82 0.47 -9.81
CA GLU A 118 -2.44 -0.14 -11.08
C GLU A 118 -2.40 0.94 -12.15
N ARG A 119 -1.34 0.93 -12.93
CA ARG A 119 -1.18 1.77 -14.10
C ARG A 119 -0.47 0.99 -15.20
N GLU A 120 -1.11 0.87 -16.36
CA GLU A 120 -0.55 0.16 -17.53
C GLU A 120 -0.09 -1.26 -17.19
N GLY A 121 -0.87 -1.97 -16.39
CA GLY A 121 -0.55 -3.35 -15.99
C GLY A 121 0.50 -3.48 -14.90
N ARG A 122 0.99 -2.38 -14.36
CA ARG A 122 1.95 -2.37 -13.25
C ARG A 122 1.23 -2.09 -11.94
N TYR A 123 1.53 -2.89 -10.93
CA TYR A 123 0.90 -2.83 -9.61
C TYR A 123 1.90 -2.38 -8.57
N LYS A 124 1.48 -1.44 -7.73
CA LYS A 124 2.23 -1.02 -6.55
C LYS A 124 1.31 -0.86 -5.36
N ILE A 125 1.87 -0.96 -4.17
CA ILE A 125 1.16 -0.57 -2.96
C ILE A 125 1.07 0.95 -2.96
N LEU A 126 -0.15 1.47 -2.91
CA LEU A 126 -0.34 2.91 -2.89
C LEU A 126 0.14 3.51 -1.58
N SER A 127 -0.19 2.87 -0.46
CA SER A 127 0.20 3.35 0.87
C SER A 127 0.25 2.20 1.86
N TYR A 128 1.21 2.24 2.77
CA TYR A 128 1.27 1.32 3.91
C TYR A 128 0.42 1.77 5.11
N ALA A 129 -0.36 2.82 4.97
CA ALA A 129 -1.33 3.18 6.00
C ALA A 129 -2.18 1.95 6.32
N ASN A 130 -2.29 1.63 7.59
CA ASN A 130 -2.97 0.41 8.03
C ASN A 130 -3.70 0.66 9.35
N ALA A 131 -4.54 -0.31 9.71
CA ALA A 131 -5.36 -0.25 10.93
C ALA A 131 -5.34 -1.61 11.61
N PHE A 132 -4.31 -1.85 12.42
CA PHE A 132 -4.25 -3.04 13.25
C PHE A 132 -3.28 -2.89 14.43
#